data_23a5526e451fc0048e648b1cba400642
#
_entry.id   23a5526e451fc0048e648b1cba400642
#
_cell.length_a   1.000
_cell.length_b   1.000
_cell.length_c   1.000
_cell.angle_alpha   90.00
_cell.angle_beta   90.00
_cell.angle_gamma   90.00
#
_symmetry.space_group_name_H-M   'P 1'
#
loop_
_entity.id
_entity.type
_entity.pdbx_description
1 polymer ?
#
loop_
_entity_poly.entity_id
_entity_poly.type
_entity_poly.pdbx_seq_one_letter_code
_entity_poly.pdbx_strand_id
1 'polypeptide(L)'
;MKDHLKSGCMLALFSILFLPTAVSEPPASSPPVTLIRCGTLIDGVSATPRKNVLLRVEGNRIAILTEKGGAFTHESSARTIDLSTATCLPGLIDVHVHLINQDPQRRELQTPSASLSADSLLRTLRYGFTTVRNLGTDGLGPSDIDIRNSVANGSLLGPRLKIAISDADTRNFGVKGPTDLRAAVDRIVSEGSDWVKLYDAVMPGPENGTHYSKEEISAIVDEAHKKGVKVAMHTIALEGSHRAIASGVDSVEHGVDISDADLKLMKDRGITFVPTLFVLSYVAALPGRDDKAKWEDFLNRSCDTFERALKAKVKIAFGTDAGAADWTSNPAQQFPMMVSHGMTPMEAIQSATMESARLLGMDKQIGSIEVGKLADIVAVQGDPLADVSRLEHVMFVMKDGQPIDFSHR
;
A
#
# COMPACT_ATOMS: atom_id res chain seq x y z
N MET A 1 -46.68 -52.35 69.87
CA MET A 1 -45.61 -51.82 70.77
C MET A 1 -44.69 -50.97 69.92
N LYS A 2 -44.62 -49.69 70.32
CA LYS A 2 -43.68 -48.62 69.90
C LYS A 2 -43.95 -47.94 68.58
N ASP A 3 -44.61 -46.82 68.76
CA ASP A 3 -44.71 -45.63 67.86
C ASP A 3 -43.36 -45.04 67.62
N HIS A 4 -43.17 -44.50 66.39
CA HIS A 4 -42.23 -43.41 66.16
C HIS A 4 -42.87 -42.37 65.26
N LEU A 5 -43.18 -41.20 65.87
CA LEU A 5 -43.51 -39.92 65.22
C LEU A 5 -42.38 -39.54 64.28
N LYS A 6 -42.75 -39.12 63.08
CA LYS A 6 -41.89 -38.35 62.21
C LYS A 6 -42.40 -36.88 62.16
N SER A 7 -41.62 -36.01 62.78
CA SER A 7 -41.77 -34.54 62.68
C SER A 7 -41.31 -34.08 61.35
N GLY A 8 -42.17 -33.50 60.51
CA GLY A 8 -41.82 -32.89 59.24
C GLY A 8 -41.44 -31.39 59.47
N CYS A 9 -40.22 -31.05 59.20
CA CYS A 9 -39.73 -29.68 59.16
C CYS A 9 -39.92 -29.09 57.77
N MET A 10 -40.81 -28.13 57.65
CA MET A 10 -41.14 -27.42 56.41
C MET A 10 -40.16 -26.26 56.23
N LEU A 11 -39.14 -26.38 55.35
CA LEU A 11 -38.26 -25.31 54.93
C LEU A 11 -38.96 -24.45 53.89
N ALA A 12 -39.28 -23.20 54.24
CA ALA A 12 -39.75 -22.21 53.30
C ALA A 12 -38.52 -21.63 52.53
N LEU A 13 -38.38 -21.96 51.24
CA LEU A 13 -37.45 -21.28 50.34
C LEU A 13 -38.00 -19.92 49.94
N PHE A 14 -37.36 -18.86 50.42
CA PHE A 14 -37.52 -17.50 49.89
C PHE A 14 -36.68 -17.33 48.66
N SER A 15 -37.28 -17.36 47.45
CA SER A 15 -36.64 -17.02 46.20
C SER A 15 -36.58 -15.48 46.10
N ILE A 16 -35.39 -14.92 46.31
CA ILE A 16 -35.11 -13.51 46.03
C ILE A 16 -34.95 -13.36 44.49
N LEU A 17 -35.94 -12.77 43.86
CA LEU A 17 -35.83 -12.35 42.46
C LEU A 17 -34.85 -11.14 42.38
N PHE A 18 -33.63 -11.40 41.92
CA PHE A 18 -32.75 -10.31 41.45
C PHE A 18 -33.24 -9.84 40.08
N LEU A 19 -33.91 -8.69 40.03
CA LEU A 19 -34.11 -7.98 38.76
C LEU A 19 -32.76 -7.38 38.33
N PRO A 20 -32.27 -7.67 37.11
CA PRO A 20 -31.08 -7.00 36.62
C PRO A 20 -31.42 -5.52 36.42
N THR A 21 -30.75 -4.64 37.17
CA THR A 21 -30.72 -3.22 36.87
C THR A 21 -30.01 -3.06 35.53
N ALA A 22 -30.75 -2.63 34.50
CA ALA A 22 -30.16 -2.22 33.23
C ALA A 22 -29.24 -1.04 33.49
N VAL A 23 -27.93 -1.29 33.50
CA VAL A 23 -26.92 -0.22 33.43
C VAL A 23 -27.05 0.37 32.04
N SER A 24 -27.62 1.56 31.95
CA SER A 24 -27.59 2.29 30.66
C SER A 24 -26.16 2.61 30.32
N GLU A 25 -25.68 2.06 29.18
CA GLU A 25 -24.40 2.48 28.61
C GLU A 25 -24.41 4.01 28.43
N PRO A 26 -23.33 4.72 28.82
CA PRO A 26 -23.22 6.13 28.56
C PRO A 26 -23.36 6.39 27.05
N PRO A 27 -24.03 7.48 26.64
CA PRO A 27 -24.21 7.79 25.24
C PRO A 27 -22.82 7.85 24.57
N ALA A 28 -22.66 7.14 23.45
CA ALA A 28 -21.42 7.13 22.69
C ALA A 28 -21.02 8.58 22.39
N SER A 29 -19.84 8.98 22.80
CA SER A 29 -19.33 10.31 22.52
C SER A 29 -19.32 10.54 21.01
N SER A 30 -19.80 11.70 20.55
CA SER A 30 -19.75 12.05 19.13
C SER A 30 -18.32 11.92 18.61
N PRO A 31 -18.12 11.40 17.37
CA PRO A 31 -16.78 11.25 16.83
C PRO A 31 -16.07 12.62 16.76
N PRO A 32 -14.74 12.66 16.96
CA PRO A 32 -13.99 13.91 16.89
C PRO A 32 -14.16 14.56 15.51
N VAL A 33 -14.35 15.88 15.49
CA VAL A 33 -14.51 16.66 14.26
C VAL A 33 -13.22 17.44 13.97
N THR A 34 -12.74 17.34 12.74
CA THR A 34 -11.63 18.15 12.23
C THR A 34 -12.07 18.92 10.99
N LEU A 35 -11.83 20.23 10.98
CA LEU A 35 -12.08 21.13 9.86
C LEU A 35 -10.76 21.47 9.19
N ILE A 36 -10.67 21.27 7.87
CA ILE A 36 -9.45 21.52 7.10
C ILE A 36 -9.75 22.53 6.01
N ARG A 37 -8.95 23.59 5.94
CA ARG A 37 -8.99 24.59 4.85
C ARG A 37 -7.88 24.31 3.88
N CYS A 38 -8.20 23.97 2.62
CA CYS A 38 -7.25 23.76 1.53
C CYS A 38 -7.27 24.94 0.58
N GLY A 39 -6.12 25.53 0.29
CA GLY A 39 -6.03 26.58 -0.74
C GLY A 39 -6.28 26.03 -2.13
N THR A 40 -5.71 24.86 -2.42
CA THR A 40 -5.96 24.08 -3.63
C THR A 40 -6.25 22.63 -3.20
N LEU A 41 -7.16 21.97 -3.90
CA LEU A 41 -7.43 20.55 -3.75
C LEU A 41 -7.24 19.83 -5.09
N ILE A 42 -6.36 18.84 -5.12
CA ILE A 42 -6.27 17.81 -6.14
C ILE A 42 -6.95 16.57 -5.53
N ASP A 43 -8.17 16.28 -5.94
CA ASP A 43 -9.00 15.25 -5.30
C ASP A 43 -8.67 13.81 -5.71
N GLY A 44 -7.74 13.61 -6.64
CA GLY A 44 -7.32 12.29 -7.15
C GLY A 44 -8.15 11.75 -8.30
N VAL A 45 -9.28 12.39 -8.63
CA VAL A 45 -10.21 11.93 -9.69
C VAL A 45 -10.41 13.00 -10.77
N SER A 46 -10.61 14.25 -10.35
CA SER A 46 -10.90 15.36 -11.27
C SER A 46 -9.67 15.73 -12.11
N ALA A 47 -9.89 16.10 -13.37
CA ALA A 47 -8.82 16.55 -14.26
C ALA A 47 -8.27 17.93 -13.86
N THR A 48 -9.03 18.73 -13.11
CA THR A 48 -8.66 20.09 -12.70
C THR A 48 -8.74 20.26 -11.19
N PRO A 49 -7.76 20.95 -10.60
CA PRO A 49 -7.79 21.26 -9.17
C PRO A 49 -8.93 22.21 -8.79
N ARG A 50 -9.42 22.07 -7.57
CA ARG A 50 -10.43 22.91 -6.95
C ARG A 50 -9.77 23.92 -6.01
N LYS A 51 -10.36 25.11 -5.88
CA LYS A 51 -9.78 26.20 -5.07
C LYS A 51 -10.63 26.49 -3.82
N ASN A 52 -9.96 26.90 -2.74
CA ASN A 52 -10.59 27.32 -1.49
C ASN A 52 -11.61 26.29 -0.96
N VAL A 53 -11.14 25.05 -0.82
CA VAL A 53 -11.98 23.92 -0.39
C VAL A 53 -11.95 23.80 1.13
N LEU A 54 -13.13 23.57 1.71
CA LEU A 54 -13.30 23.20 3.10
C LEU A 54 -13.68 21.73 3.20
N LEU A 55 -12.94 20.99 4.03
CA LEU A 55 -13.21 19.60 4.36
C LEU A 55 -13.64 19.50 5.81
N ARG A 56 -14.68 18.71 6.08
CA ARG A 56 -15.05 18.29 7.43
C ARG A 56 -14.80 16.79 7.53
N VAL A 57 -13.99 16.42 8.49
CA VAL A 57 -13.67 15.04 8.85
C VAL A 57 -14.38 14.70 10.16
N GLU A 58 -15.12 13.60 10.18
CA GLU A 58 -15.78 13.04 11.35
C GLU A 58 -15.20 11.65 11.64
N GLY A 59 -14.56 11.53 12.80
CA GLY A 59 -13.81 10.32 13.10
C GLY A 59 -12.70 10.09 12.08
N ASN A 60 -12.83 9.02 11.28
CA ASN A 60 -11.84 8.67 10.26
C ASN A 60 -12.31 8.94 8.82
N ARG A 61 -13.47 9.61 8.62
CA ARG A 61 -14.04 9.79 7.28
C ARG A 61 -14.26 11.24 6.91
N ILE A 62 -14.19 11.51 5.62
CA ILE A 62 -14.58 12.78 5.03
C ILE A 62 -16.12 12.84 5.03
N ALA A 63 -16.68 13.74 5.86
CA ALA A 63 -18.12 13.89 6.00
C ALA A 63 -18.69 14.95 5.06
N ILE A 64 -17.97 16.07 4.88
CA ILE A 64 -18.38 17.19 4.01
C ILE A 64 -17.19 17.70 3.23
N LEU A 65 -17.44 18.05 1.96
CA LEU A 65 -16.52 18.73 1.09
C LEU A 65 -17.28 19.85 0.41
N THR A 66 -16.84 21.11 0.59
CA THR A 66 -17.53 22.29 0.05
C THR A 66 -16.53 23.32 -0.50
N GLU A 67 -16.95 24.07 -1.52
CA GLU A 67 -16.20 25.15 -2.13
C GLU A 67 -16.84 26.51 -1.78
N LYS A 68 -16.04 27.58 -1.90
CA LYS A 68 -16.49 28.98 -1.81
C LYS A 68 -17.30 29.32 -0.55
N GLY A 69 -16.59 29.63 0.55
CA GLY A 69 -17.15 30.39 1.66
C GLY A 69 -18.25 29.73 2.43
N GLY A 70 -18.44 28.42 2.28
CA GLY A 70 -19.24 27.65 3.24
C GLY A 70 -18.66 27.86 4.62
N ALA A 71 -19.27 28.74 5.42
CA ALA A 71 -18.89 28.86 6.80
C ALA A 71 -19.31 27.57 7.48
N PHE A 72 -18.34 26.75 7.92
CA PHE A 72 -18.68 25.84 8.99
C PHE A 72 -19.15 26.70 10.16
N THR A 73 -20.37 26.49 10.63
CA THR A 73 -20.82 27.06 11.89
C THR A 73 -19.74 26.74 12.93
N HIS A 74 -19.39 27.71 13.74
CA HIS A 74 -18.33 27.61 14.73
C HIS A 74 -18.66 26.45 15.68
N GLU A 75 -18.16 25.27 15.41
CA GLU A 75 -18.23 24.15 16.35
C GLU A 75 -17.08 24.35 17.34
N SER A 76 -17.40 24.81 18.53
CA SER A 76 -16.43 25.14 19.58
C SER A 76 -15.54 23.96 20.00
N SER A 77 -15.91 22.74 19.64
CA SER A 77 -15.18 21.50 19.92
C SER A 77 -14.37 20.97 18.74
N ALA A 78 -14.49 21.57 17.53
CA ALA A 78 -13.78 21.08 16.34
C ALA A 78 -12.32 21.55 16.29
N ARG A 79 -11.41 20.64 15.97
CA ARG A 79 -10.03 20.98 15.61
C ARG A 79 -10.01 21.65 14.25
N THR A 80 -9.35 22.80 14.12
CA THR A 80 -9.16 23.47 12.82
C THR A 80 -7.72 23.34 12.35
N ILE A 81 -7.55 22.95 11.06
CA ILE A 81 -6.25 22.86 10.37
C ILE A 81 -6.30 23.80 9.19
N ASP A 82 -5.41 24.79 9.17
CA ASP A 82 -5.34 25.78 8.10
C ASP A 82 -4.22 25.41 7.11
N LEU A 83 -4.62 24.95 5.93
CA LEU A 83 -3.79 24.65 4.76
C LEU A 83 -4.19 25.56 3.58
N SER A 84 -4.67 26.79 3.86
CA SER A 84 -5.19 27.72 2.87
C SER A 84 -4.09 28.23 1.89
N THR A 85 -2.81 28.04 2.22
CA THR A 85 -1.66 28.37 1.35
C THR A 85 -1.04 27.16 0.67
N ALA A 86 -1.58 25.96 0.92
CA ALA A 86 -1.05 24.70 0.45
C ALA A 86 -1.99 24.03 -0.58
N THR A 87 -1.45 23.03 -1.28
CA THR A 87 -2.22 22.09 -2.10
C THR A 87 -2.43 20.80 -1.32
N CYS A 88 -3.69 20.45 -1.06
CA CYS A 88 -4.08 19.18 -0.47
C CYS A 88 -4.28 18.11 -1.56
N LEU A 89 -3.87 16.87 -1.24
CA LEU A 89 -4.01 15.70 -2.10
C LEU A 89 -4.50 14.51 -1.24
N PRO A 90 -5.04 13.43 -1.86
CA PRO A 90 -5.22 12.17 -1.15
C PRO A 90 -3.88 11.69 -0.59
N GLY A 91 -3.90 10.97 0.51
CA GLY A 91 -2.73 10.25 0.98
C GLY A 91 -2.13 9.39 -0.14
N LEU A 92 -0.82 9.51 -0.33
CA LEU A 92 -0.11 8.80 -1.39
C LEU A 92 -0.08 7.30 -1.10
N ILE A 93 -0.02 6.50 -2.17
CA ILE A 93 -0.02 5.04 -2.13
C ILE A 93 1.19 4.53 -2.90
N ASP A 94 2.03 3.72 -2.24
CA ASP A 94 3.13 3.01 -2.88
C ASP A 94 2.82 1.50 -2.89
N VAL A 95 2.66 0.93 -4.09
CA VAL A 95 2.24 -0.47 -4.21
C VAL A 95 3.40 -1.46 -4.32
N HIS A 96 4.64 -0.99 -4.14
CA HIS A 96 5.81 -1.85 -4.14
C HIS A 96 6.88 -1.33 -3.17
N VAL A 97 6.88 -1.85 -1.97
CA VAL A 97 7.90 -1.55 -0.96
C VAL A 97 8.36 -2.83 -0.26
N HIS A 98 9.50 -2.74 0.43
CA HIS A 98 10.01 -3.72 1.37
C HIS A 98 10.29 -3.01 2.70
N LEU A 99 9.46 -3.26 3.71
CA LEU A 99 9.49 -2.55 5.00
C LEU A 99 10.74 -2.86 5.84
N ILE A 100 11.33 -4.03 5.62
CA ILE A 100 12.59 -4.42 6.21
C ILE A 100 13.66 -4.30 5.13
N ASN A 101 14.70 -3.53 5.41
CA ASN A 101 15.78 -3.28 4.45
C ASN A 101 16.51 -4.58 4.13
N GLN A 102 16.63 -4.89 2.85
CA GLN A 102 17.28 -6.08 2.32
C GLN A 102 18.72 -5.82 1.86
N ASP A 103 19.39 -4.79 2.39
CA ASP A 103 20.78 -4.52 2.03
C ASP A 103 21.63 -5.80 2.14
N PRO A 104 22.12 -6.36 1.01
CA PRO A 104 22.89 -7.61 1.01
C PRO A 104 24.14 -7.54 1.88
N GLN A 105 24.75 -6.34 2.04
CA GLN A 105 25.94 -6.13 2.88
C GLN A 105 25.60 -6.14 4.37
N ARG A 106 24.32 -5.96 4.73
CA ARG A 106 23.83 -5.98 6.10
C ARG A 106 23.08 -7.25 6.47
N ARG A 107 22.81 -8.15 5.52
CA ARG A 107 22.15 -9.45 5.77
C ARG A 107 22.82 -10.26 6.89
N GLU A 108 24.14 -10.24 6.99
CA GLU A 108 24.88 -10.95 8.06
C GLU A 108 24.74 -10.31 9.45
N LEU A 109 24.28 -9.05 9.53
CA LEU A 109 24.18 -8.28 10.78
C LEU A 109 22.73 -8.09 11.25
N GLN A 110 21.74 -8.41 10.42
CA GLN A 110 20.33 -8.12 10.70
C GLN A 110 19.59 -9.37 11.18
N THR A 111 19.50 -9.51 12.49
CA THR A 111 18.23 -9.94 13.06
C THR A 111 17.21 -8.84 12.71
N PRO A 112 16.07 -9.16 12.03
CA PRO A 112 15.03 -8.19 11.77
C PRO A 112 14.59 -7.61 13.11
N SER A 113 14.91 -6.36 13.35
CA SER A 113 14.49 -5.73 14.59
C SER A 113 13.20 -4.97 14.33
N ALA A 114 12.26 -5.09 15.23
CA ALA A 114 11.03 -4.27 15.21
C ALA A 114 11.35 -2.77 15.11
N SER A 115 12.53 -2.34 15.52
CA SER A 115 13.00 -0.95 15.41
C SER A 115 13.25 -0.50 13.97
N LEU A 116 13.83 -1.36 13.10
CA LEU A 116 14.04 -1.01 11.68
C LEU A 116 12.70 -0.85 10.95
N SER A 117 11.77 -1.76 11.22
CA SER A 117 10.42 -1.67 10.65
C SER A 117 9.69 -0.41 11.12
N ALA A 118 9.82 -0.02 12.39
CA ALA A 118 9.18 1.19 12.91
C ALA A 118 9.74 2.46 12.26
N ASP A 119 11.06 2.55 12.02
CA ASP A 119 11.67 3.69 11.33
C ASP A 119 11.22 3.75 9.87
N SER A 120 11.19 2.64 9.15
CA SER A 120 10.70 2.57 7.76
C SER A 120 9.23 3.00 7.67
N LEU A 121 8.38 2.56 8.61
CA LEU A 121 6.97 2.96 8.67
C LEU A 121 6.81 4.48 8.90
N LEU A 122 7.61 5.06 9.79
CA LEU A 122 7.58 6.50 10.05
C LEU A 122 8.08 7.31 8.86
N ARG A 123 9.16 6.88 8.20
CA ARG A 123 9.69 7.51 6.98
C ARG A 123 8.66 7.48 5.87
N THR A 124 8.01 6.34 5.66
CA THR A 124 6.92 6.18 4.70
C THR A 124 5.84 7.24 4.90
N LEU A 125 5.36 7.43 6.14
CA LEU A 125 4.39 8.48 6.46
C LEU A 125 4.96 9.89 6.24
N ARG A 126 6.23 10.15 6.60
CA ARG A 126 6.87 11.46 6.36
C ARG A 126 6.92 11.84 4.88
N TYR A 127 7.10 10.85 4.01
CA TYR A 127 7.06 11.05 2.56
C TYR A 127 5.63 11.16 2.01
N GLY A 128 4.60 11.07 2.87
CA GLY A 128 3.19 11.22 2.50
C GLY A 128 2.50 9.94 2.07
N PHE A 129 3.17 8.80 2.10
CA PHE A 129 2.55 7.52 1.76
C PHE A 129 1.75 6.99 2.96
N THR A 130 0.42 7.10 2.88
CA THR A 130 -0.51 6.66 3.94
C THR A 130 -0.94 5.21 3.79
N THR A 131 -0.71 4.63 2.62
CA THR A 131 -0.96 3.21 2.33
C THR A 131 0.19 2.65 1.51
N VAL A 132 0.64 1.43 1.83
CA VAL A 132 1.67 0.73 1.05
C VAL A 132 1.32 -0.75 0.88
N ARG A 133 1.83 -1.34 -0.23
CA ARG A 133 1.86 -2.79 -0.42
C ARG A 133 3.29 -3.29 -0.23
N ASN A 134 3.52 -4.00 0.87
CA ASN A 134 4.78 -4.67 1.13
C ASN A 134 4.82 -6.00 0.37
N LEU A 135 5.75 -6.13 -0.56
CA LEU A 135 5.86 -7.29 -1.45
C LEU A 135 6.88 -8.32 -0.95
N GLY A 136 6.98 -8.45 0.36
CA GLY A 136 7.74 -9.50 1.03
C GLY A 136 8.98 -8.99 1.75
N THR A 137 9.47 -9.82 2.64
CA THR A 137 10.64 -9.60 3.51
C THR A 137 11.55 -10.83 3.48
N ASP A 138 11.93 -11.29 2.33
CA ASP A 138 12.91 -12.37 2.10
C ASP A 138 13.10 -13.35 3.28
N GLY A 139 12.06 -14.12 3.59
CA GLY A 139 12.17 -15.24 4.52
C GLY A 139 11.81 -14.94 5.99
N LEU A 140 11.22 -13.79 6.31
CA LEU A 140 10.77 -13.51 7.68
C LEU A 140 9.35 -13.99 8.00
N GLY A 141 8.66 -14.56 7.01
CA GLY A 141 7.38 -15.22 7.22
C GLY A 141 6.29 -14.32 7.80
N PRO A 142 5.57 -14.79 8.84
CA PRO A 142 4.38 -14.10 9.36
C PRO A 142 4.65 -12.80 10.13
N SER A 143 5.90 -12.40 10.38
CA SER A 143 6.20 -11.14 11.10
C SER A 143 5.64 -9.89 10.43
N ASP A 144 5.50 -9.88 9.09
CA ASP A 144 4.86 -8.79 8.35
C ASP A 144 3.37 -8.67 8.69
N ILE A 145 2.72 -9.80 8.93
CA ILE A 145 1.31 -9.85 9.36
C ILE A 145 1.14 -9.21 10.73
N ASP A 146 2.06 -9.48 11.66
CA ASP A 146 2.04 -8.89 13.00
C ASP A 146 2.24 -7.36 12.94
N ILE A 147 3.16 -6.89 12.08
CA ILE A 147 3.35 -5.46 11.83
C ILE A 147 2.07 -4.84 11.27
N ARG A 148 1.47 -5.43 10.23
CA ARG A 148 0.20 -4.97 9.68
C ARG A 148 -0.88 -4.86 10.75
N ASN A 149 -1.05 -5.91 11.54
CA ASN A 149 -2.07 -5.95 12.57
C ASN A 149 -1.81 -4.92 13.69
N SER A 150 -0.54 -4.68 14.05
CA SER A 150 -0.13 -3.67 15.02
C SER A 150 -0.39 -2.23 14.50
N VAL A 151 -0.18 -1.99 13.21
CA VAL A 151 -0.57 -0.71 12.60
C VAL A 151 -2.09 -0.57 12.53
N ALA A 152 -2.81 -1.64 12.17
CA ALA A 152 -4.26 -1.62 12.04
C ALA A 152 -4.99 -1.38 13.38
N ASN A 153 -4.46 -1.90 14.48
CA ASN A 153 -5.03 -1.69 15.83
C ASN A 153 -4.48 -0.43 16.55
N GLY A 154 -3.57 0.32 15.90
CA GLY A 154 -3.01 1.57 16.43
C GLY A 154 -1.89 1.41 17.45
N SER A 155 -1.43 0.19 17.75
CA SER A 155 -0.30 -0.03 18.66
C SER A 155 1.06 0.33 18.04
N LEU A 156 1.11 0.43 16.72
CA LEU A 156 2.27 0.89 15.96
C LEU A 156 1.84 1.97 14.96
N LEU A 157 2.57 3.10 14.94
CA LEU A 157 2.32 4.15 13.96
C LEU A 157 2.95 3.79 12.61
N GLY A 158 2.13 3.80 11.57
CA GLY A 158 2.58 3.47 10.22
C GLY A 158 1.50 3.68 9.16
N PRO A 159 1.84 3.55 7.89
CA PRO A 159 0.88 3.54 6.79
C PRO A 159 -0.04 2.32 6.89
N ARG A 160 -1.18 2.36 6.23
CA ARG A 160 -2.03 1.16 6.03
C ARG A 160 -1.26 0.16 5.17
N LEU A 161 -1.23 -1.10 5.61
CA LEU A 161 -0.42 -2.14 4.99
C LEU A 161 -1.28 -3.16 4.23
N LYS A 162 -0.85 -3.48 3.01
CA LYS A 162 -1.19 -4.69 2.29
C LYS A 162 0.07 -5.55 2.20
N ILE A 163 -0.04 -6.81 2.58
CA ILE A 163 1.12 -7.71 2.72
C ILE A 163 1.03 -8.84 1.71
N ALA A 164 2.13 -9.06 0.98
CA ALA A 164 2.38 -10.32 0.30
C ALA A 164 3.46 -11.06 1.07
N ILE A 165 3.14 -12.22 1.64
CA ILE A 165 4.15 -13.09 2.20
C ILE A 165 5.03 -13.59 1.05
N SER A 166 6.34 -13.37 1.12
CA SER A 166 7.28 -13.70 0.04
C SER A 166 7.57 -15.20 -0.08
N ASP A 167 7.03 -15.97 0.82
CA ASP A 167 7.23 -17.43 0.88
C ASP A 167 6.58 -18.20 -0.29
N ALA A 168 5.84 -17.56 -1.16
CA ALA A 168 5.43 -18.17 -2.44
C ALA A 168 6.58 -18.23 -3.46
N ASP A 169 7.78 -17.81 -3.08
CA ASP A 169 8.97 -18.02 -3.88
C ASP A 169 9.38 -19.49 -3.82
N THR A 170 9.29 -20.19 -4.94
CA THR A 170 9.73 -21.59 -5.07
C THR A 170 11.18 -21.83 -4.69
N ARG A 171 12.03 -20.80 -4.64
CA ARG A 171 13.41 -20.90 -4.16
C ARG A 171 13.46 -21.31 -2.67
N ASN A 172 12.47 -20.91 -1.89
CA ASN A 172 12.42 -21.18 -0.45
C ASN A 172 11.64 -22.47 -0.10
N PHE A 173 10.72 -22.92 -0.97
CA PHE A 173 9.85 -24.07 -0.67
C PHE A 173 10.33 -25.41 -1.20
N GLY A 174 11.25 -25.43 -2.16
CA GLY A 174 11.58 -26.66 -2.87
C GLY A 174 10.38 -27.27 -3.62
N VAL A 175 9.27 -26.51 -3.74
CA VAL A 175 8.01 -26.93 -4.33
C VAL A 175 8.07 -26.71 -5.85
N LYS A 176 7.64 -27.70 -6.61
CA LYS A 176 7.59 -27.65 -8.08
C LYS A 176 6.27 -28.24 -8.59
N GLY A 177 5.84 -27.67 -9.71
CA GLY A 177 4.66 -28.13 -10.41
C GLY A 177 3.35 -27.55 -9.87
N PRO A 178 2.32 -27.56 -10.74
CA PRO A 178 1.06 -26.87 -10.48
C PRO A 178 0.33 -27.26 -9.20
N THR A 179 0.36 -28.54 -8.85
CA THR A 179 -0.37 -29.06 -7.66
C THR A 179 0.21 -28.53 -6.37
N ASP A 180 1.53 -28.61 -6.20
CA ASP A 180 2.21 -28.19 -4.98
C ASP A 180 2.20 -26.67 -4.85
N LEU A 181 2.27 -25.94 -5.97
CA LEU A 181 2.17 -24.48 -5.99
C LEU A 181 0.77 -23.99 -5.59
N ARG A 182 -0.31 -24.70 -5.97
CA ARG A 182 -1.66 -24.39 -5.46
C ARG A 182 -1.72 -24.56 -3.95
N ALA A 183 -1.15 -25.65 -3.41
CA ALA A 183 -1.09 -25.87 -1.96
C ALA A 183 -0.26 -24.80 -1.24
N ALA A 184 0.82 -24.31 -1.86
CA ALA A 184 1.61 -23.20 -1.32
C ALA A 184 0.78 -21.90 -1.26
N VAL A 185 0.02 -21.57 -2.32
CA VAL A 185 -0.91 -20.44 -2.33
C VAL A 185 -1.96 -20.57 -1.23
N ASP A 186 -2.58 -21.76 -1.08
CA ASP A 186 -3.56 -22.02 -0.01
C ASP A 186 -2.97 -21.72 1.36
N ARG A 187 -1.73 -22.15 1.60
CA ARG A 187 -1.04 -21.94 2.87
C ARG A 187 -0.83 -20.45 3.16
N ILE A 188 -0.17 -19.71 2.25
CA ILE A 188 0.14 -18.30 2.52
C ILE A 188 -1.11 -17.42 2.66
N VAL A 189 -2.19 -17.74 1.93
CA VAL A 189 -3.47 -17.05 2.08
C VAL A 189 -4.10 -17.38 3.43
N SER A 190 -4.04 -18.66 3.89
CA SER A 190 -4.53 -19.03 5.21
C SER A 190 -3.72 -18.40 6.36
N GLU A 191 -2.45 -18.09 6.14
CA GLU A 191 -1.58 -17.35 7.06
C GLU A 191 -1.90 -15.84 7.08
N GLY A 192 -2.74 -15.37 6.17
CA GLY A 192 -3.26 -13.99 6.16
C GLY A 192 -2.59 -13.06 5.15
N SER A 193 -1.93 -13.60 4.12
CA SER A 193 -1.40 -12.78 3.02
C SER A 193 -2.54 -12.09 2.26
N ASP A 194 -2.38 -10.81 1.98
CA ASP A 194 -3.33 -10.02 1.17
C ASP A 194 -3.09 -10.19 -0.34
N TRP A 195 -1.87 -10.60 -0.72
CA TRP A 195 -1.39 -10.76 -2.10
C TRP A 195 -0.47 -11.97 -2.22
N VAL A 196 -0.33 -12.50 -3.42
CA VAL A 196 0.73 -13.45 -3.78
C VAL A 196 1.82 -12.71 -4.52
N LYS A 197 3.08 -12.84 -4.10
CA LYS A 197 4.24 -12.30 -4.82
C LYS A 197 5.06 -13.41 -5.43
N LEU A 198 5.32 -13.29 -6.73
CA LEU A 198 6.18 -14.18 -7.48
C LEU A 198 7.44 -13.46 -7.93
N TYR A 199 8.52 -14.20 -8.04
CA TYR A 199 9.76 -13.74 -8.63
C TYR A 199 10.12 -14.59 -9.84
N ASP A 200 10.30 -13.97 -11.00
CA ASP A 200 11.07 -14.54 -12.09
C ASP A 200 12.56 -14.26 -11.85
N ALA A 201 13.43 -14.47 -12.82
CA ALA A 201 14.85 -14.17 -12.66
C ALA A 201 15.07 -12.78 -12.05
N VAL A 202 15.74 -12.71 -10.89
CA VAL A 202 16.06 -11.44 -10.21
C VAL A 202 17.11 -10.64 -10.98
N MET A 203 17.92 -11.35 -11.78
CA MET A 203 18.95 -10.78 -12.65
C MET A 203 19.00 -11.57 -13.96
N PRO A 204 19.36 -10.94 -15.11
CA PRO A 204 19.53 -11.67 -16.34
C PRO A 204 20.69 -12.66 -16.25
N GLY A 205 20.42 -13.91 -16.61
CA GLY A 205 21.43 -14.98 -16.68
C GLY A 205 20.81 -16.32 -16.31
N PRO A 206 21.27 -17.43 -16.89
CA PRO A 206 20.70 -18.76 -16.67
C PRO A 206 20.85 -19.27 -15.23
N GLU A 207 21.67 -18.64 -14.42
CA GLU A 207 22.00 -19.02 -13.05
C GLU A 207 21.22 -18.27 -11.98
N ASN A 208 20.44 -17.24 -12.34
CA ASN A 208 19.93 -16.25 -11.39
C ASN A 208 18.41 -16.24 -11.22
N GLY A 209 17.69 -17.31 -11.53
CA GLY A 209 16.27 -17.29 -11.33
C GLY A 209 15.55 -18.62 -11.37
N THR A 210 14.48 -18.69 -10.60
CA THR A 210 13.48 -19.72 -10.75
C THR A 210 12.59 -19.34 -11.91
N HIS A 211 12.72 -20.02 -13.05
CA HIS A 211 11.80 -19.82 -14.14
C HIS A 211 10.56 -20.65 -13.89
N TYR A 212 9.47 -20.00 -13.46
CA TYR A 212 8.17 -20.65 -13.48
C TYR A 212 7.75 -20.91 -14.93
N SER A 213 7.26 -22.11 -15.22
CA SER A 213 6.56 -22.36 -16.46
C SER A 213 5.25 -21.56 -16.50
N LYS A 214 4.70 -21.36 -17.68
CA LYS A 214 3.40 -20.72 -17.85
C LYS A 214 2.30 -21.47 -17.09
N GLU A 215 2.34 -22.80 -17.10
CA GLU A 215 1.40 -23.67 -16.39
C GLU A 215 1.48 -23.49 -14.87
N GLU A 216 2.68 -23.31 -14.33
CA GLU A 216 2.91 -23.03 -12.92
C GLU A 216 2.38 -21.66 -12.52
N ILE A 217 2.69 -20.60 -13.27
CA ILE A 217 2.15 -19.26 -13.02
C ILE A 217 0.61 -19.29 -13.11
N SER A 218 0.07 -19.94 -14.16
CA SER A 218 -1.39 -20.05 -14.30
C SER A 218 -2.04 -20.78 -13.12
N ALA A 219 -1.41 -21.83 -12.60
CA ALA A 219 -1.91 -22.54 -11.43
C ALA A 219 -1.94 -21.66 -10.17
N ILE A 220 -0.89 -20.86 -9.98
CA ILE A 220 -0.81 -19.90 -8.87
C ILE A 220 -1.90 -18.82 -9.01
N VAL A 221 -2.02 -18.22 -10.19
CA VAL A 221 -3.01 -17.18 -10.48
C VAL A 221 -4.43 -17.71 -10.26
N ASP A 222 -4.75 -18.86 -10.84
CA ASP A 222 -6.06 -19.49 -10.67
C ASP A 222 -6.40 -19.73 -9.20
N GLU A 223 -5.44 -20.24 -8.41
CA GLU A 223 -5.69 -20.55 -7.00
C GLU A 223 -5.84 -19.28 -6.16
N ALA A 224 -4.98 -18.28 -6.39
CA ALA A 224 -5.07 -16.99 -5.73
C ALA A 224 -6.43 -16.31 -6.04
N HIS A 225 -6.84 -16.28 -7.31
CA HIS A 225 -8.11 -15.67 -7.71
C HIS A 225 -9.33 -16.39 -7.13
N LYS A 226 -9.32 -17.73 -7.01
CA LYS A 226 -10.37 -18.49 -6.29
C LYS A 226 -10.50 -18.06 -4.83
N LYS A 227 -9.41 -17.65 -4.20
CA LYS A 227 -9.40 -17.13 -2.83
C LYS A 227 -9.71 -15.62 -2.75
N GLY A 228 -9.91 -14.95 -3.86
CA GLY A 228 -10.11 -13.49 -3.96
C GLY A 228 -8.83 -12.70 -3.71
N VAL A 229 -7.66 -13.31 -3.86
CA VAL A 229 -6.34 -12.70 -3.67
C VAL A 229 -5.68 -12.46 -5.02
N LYS A 230 -4.99 -11.35 -5.17
CA LYS A 230 -4.31 -10.93 -6.40
C LYS A 230 -2.85 -11.38 -6.42
N VAL A 231 -2.28 -11.43 -7.64
CA VAL A 231 -0.89 -11.88 -7.87
C VAL A 231 -0.06 -10.73 -8.45
N ALA A 232 1.08 -10.44 -7.81
CA ALA A 232 2.12 -9.54 -8.29
C ALA A 232 3.34 -10.36 -8.72
N MET A 233 3.93 -10.05 -9.88
CA MET A 233 5.11 -10.79 -10.35
C MET A 233 6.25 -9.86 -10.76
N HIS A 234 7.41 -10.06 -10.13
CA HIS A 234 8.68 -9.46 -10.51
C HIS A 234 9.14 -10.02 -11.86
N THR A 235 9.42 -9.18 -12.84
CA THR A 235 9.98 -9.55 -14.12
C THR A 235 10.98 -8.51 -14.62
N ILE A 236 12.12 -8.97 -15.18
CA ILE A 236 13.13 -8.10 -15.77
C ILE A 236 13.48 -8.51 -17.20
N ALA A 237 13.14 -9.73 -17.61
CA ALA A 237 13.42 -10.25 -18.94
C ALA A 237 12.13 -10.38 -19.76
N LEU A 238 12.24 -10.19 -21.06
CA LEU A 238 11.13 -10.24 -22.01
C LEU A 238 10.29 -11.52 -21.88
N GLU A 239 10.95 -12.67 -21.78
CA GLU A 239 10.27 -13.97 -21.69
C GLU A 239 9.51 -14.15 -20.36
N GLY A 240 10.10 -13.70 -19.24
CA GLY A 240 9.43 -13.69 -17.92
C GLY A 240 8.20 -12.80 -17.92
N SER A 241 8.32 -11.59 -18.49
CA SER A 241 7.20 -10.66 -18.64
C SER A 241 6.09 -11.28 -19.50
N HIS A 242 6.44 -11.94 -20.62
CA HIS A 242 5.46 -12.62 -21.48
C HIS A 242 4.72 -13.73 -20.71
N ARG A 243 5.43 -14.60 -19.98
CA ARG A 243 4.80 -15.68 -19.19
C ARG A 243 3.87 -15.13 -18.13
N ALA A 244 4.30 -14.09 -17.36
CA ALA A 244 3.49 -13.43 -16.35
C ALA A 244 2.17 -12.89 -16.93
N ILE A 245 2.29 -12.08 -17.99
CA ILE A 245 1.15 -11.42 -18.65
C ILE A 245 0.23 -12.45 -19.30
N ALA A 246 0.78 -13.45 -19.99
CA ALA A 246 0.00 -14.51 -20.60
C ALA A 246 -0.76 -15.39 -19.59
N SER A 247 -0.23 -15.53 -18.38
CA SER A 247 -0.86 -16.27 -17.28
C SER A 247 -1.87 -15.46 -16.48
N GLY A 248 -1.97 -14.14 -16.70
CA GLY A 248 -3.02 -13.30 -16.11
C GLY A 248 -2.74 -12.81 -14.68
N VAL A 249 -1.47 -12.52 -14.36
CA VAL A 249 -1.13 -11.81 -13.11
C VAL A 249 -1.83 -10.46 -13.03
N ASP A 250 -2.06 -9.93 -11.83
CA ASP A 250 -2.74 -8.64 -11.65
C ASP A 250 -1.81 -7.44 -11.80
N SER A 251 -0.54 -7.60 -11.44
CA SER A 251 0.48 -6.58 -11.67
C SER A 251 1.83 -7.17 -12.08
N VAL A 252 2.50 -6.45 -12.98
CA VAL A 252 3.88 -6.71 -13.39
C VAL A 252 4.78 -5.68 -12.74
N GLU A 253 5.72 -6.15 -11.94
CA GLU A 253 6.65 -5.34 -11.18
C GLU A 253 7.98 -5.21 -11.96
N HIS A 254 8.56 -4.03 -11.98
CA HIS A 254 9.73 -3.61 -12.77
C HIS A 254 9.49 -3.65 -14.26
N GLY A 255 9.25 -4.82 -14.84
CA GLY A 255 8.91 -4.96 -16.27
C GLY A 255 9.93 -4.29 -17.19
N VAL A 256 11.24 -4.52 -16.95
CA VAL A 256 12.31 -3.84 -17.68
C VAL A 256 12.17 -4.05 -19.18
N ASP A 257 11.80 -5.28 -19.58
CA ASP A 257 11.51 -5.60 -20.98
C ASP A 257 10.09 -6.16 -21.11
N ILE A 258 9.23 -5.44 -21.82
CA ILE A 258 7.89 -5.89 -22.22
C ILE A 258 7.70 -5.60 -23.71
N SER A 259 7.22 -6.60 -24.46
CA SER A 259 6.94 -6.40 -25.90
C SER A 259 5.69 -5.54 -26.12
N ASP A 260 5.58 -4.90 -27.30
CA ASP A 260 4.37 -4.13 -27.65
C ASP A 260 3.12 -5.00 -27.71
N ALA A 261 3.27 -6.28 -28.08
CA ALA A 261 2.17 -7.23 -28.05
C ALA A 261 1.71 -7.53 -26.62
N ASP A 262 2.65 -7.64 -25.68
CA ASP A 262 2.36 -7.86 -24.27
C ASP A 262 1.80 -6.58 -23.60
N LEU A 263 2.29 -5.39 -23.94
CA LEU A 263 1.69 -4.13 -23.50
C LEU A 263 0.22 -4.01 -23.96
N LYS A 264 -0.06 -4.41 -25.20
CA LYS A 264 -1.44 -4.48 -25.68
C LYS A 264 -2.26 -5.48 -24.88
N LEU A 265 -1.72 -6.65 -24.58
CA LEU A 265 -2.40 -7.69 -23.81
C LEU A 265 -2.64 -7.24 -22.35
N MET A 266 -1.70 -6.54 -21.72
CA MET A 266 -1.88 -5.91 -20.40
C MET A 266 -3.04 -4.95 -20.41
N LYS A 267 -3.12 -4.04 -21.38
CA LYS A 267 -4.24 -3.12 -21.54
C LYS A 267 -5.58 -3.85 -21.67
N ASP A 268 -5.65 -4.83 -22.57
CA ASP A 268 -6.88 -5.55 -22.89
C ASP A 268 -7.40 -6.37 -21.69
N ARG A 269 -6.49 -6.89 -20.86
CA ARG A 269 -6.81 -7.66 -19.64
C ARG A 269 -6.88 -6.83 -18.37
N GLY A 270 -6.50 -5.56 -18.44
CA GLY A 270 -6.46 -4.67 -17.28
C GLY A 270 -5.35 -4.97 -16.28
N ILE A 271 -4.28 -5.65 -16.72
CA ILE A 271 -3.07 -5.89 -15.92
C ILE A 271 -2.35 -4.56 -15.68
N THR A 272 -1.95 -4.31 -14.44
CA THR A 272 -1.30 -3.05 -14.05
C THR A 272 0.22 -3.16 -14.15
N PHE A 273 0.85 -2.13 -14.68
CA PHE A 273 2.30 -1.97 -14.69
C PHE A 273 2.77 -1.17 -13.48
N VAL A 274 3.79 -1.67 -12.77
CA VAL A 274 4.43 -1.01 -11.62
C VAL A 274 5.92 -0.86 -11.92
N PRO A 275 6.36 0.30 -12.47
CA PRO A 275 7.66 0.41 -13.15
C PRO A 275 8.87 0.50 -12.22
N THR A 276 8.70 0.92 -10.98
CA THR A 276 9.77 1.06 -9.96
C THR A 276 11.04 1.77 -10.43
N LEU A 277 10.88 2.83 -11.21
CA LEU A 277 12.01 3.58 -11.80
C LEU A 277 12.98 4.12 -10.74
N PHE A 278 12.46 4.41 -9.53
CA PHE A 278 13.25 4.91 -8.41
C PHE A 278 14.38 3.96 -8.02
N VAL A 279 14.09 2.68 -7.76
CA VAL A 279 15.12 1.71 -7.34
C VAL A 279 16.18 1.50 -8.41
N LEU A 280 15.77 1.43 -9.68
CA LEU A 280 16.73 1.25 -10.80
C LEU A 280 17.68 2.45 -10.91
N SER A 281 17.14 3.68 -10.78
CA SER A 281 17.94 4.90 -10.74
C SER A 281 18.87 4.93 -9.53
N TYR A 282 18.36 4.59 -8.35
CA TYR A 282 19.14 4.52 -7.13
C TYR A 282 20.33 3.55 -7.26
N VAL A 283 20.07 2.33 -7.75
CA VAL A 283 21.11 1.31 -7.92
C VAL A 283 22.13 1.71 -8.99
N ALA A 284 21.69 2.30 -10.10
CA ALA A 284 22.59 2.79 -11.15
C ALA A 284 23.51 3.94 -10.64
N ALA A 285 23.04 4.74 -9.67
CA ALA A 285 23.80 5.85 -9.09
C ALA A 285 24.76 5.43 -7.96
N LEU A 286 24.70 4.19 -7.47
CA LEU A 286 25.56 3.74 -6.36
C LEU A 286 27.04 3.81 -6.74
N PRO A 287 27.90 4.42 -5.89
CA PRO A 287 29.33 4.53 -6.16
C PRO A 287 30.06 3.18 -6.04
N GLY A 288 31.16 3.03 -6.78
CA GLY A 288 32.09 1.90 -6.64
C GLY A 288 31.57 0.57 -7.21
N ARG A 289 30.56 0.58 -8.06
CA ARG A 289 30.02 -0.62 -8.72
C ARG A 289 30.76 -0.93 -10.00
N ASP A 290 31.24 -2.15 -10.13
CA ASP A 290 31.90 -2.64 -11.36
C ASP A 290 30.86 -2.89 -12.48
N ASP A 291 29.57 -3.08 -12.13
CA ASP A 291 28.48 -3.37 -13.04
C ASP A 291 27.59 -2.14 -13.35
N LYS A 292 28.07 -0.93 -13.12
CA LYS A 292 27.33 0.33 -13.31
C LYS A 292 26.68 0.45 -14.68
N ALA A 293 27.42 0.19 -15.74
CA ALA A 293 26.93 0.26 -17.12
C ALA A 293 25.74 -0.68 -17.36
N LYS A 294 25.69 -1.83 -16.71
CA LYS A 294 24.58 -2.77 -16.77
C LYS A 294 23.31 -2.18 -16.11
N TRP A 295 23.44 -1.51 -14.98
CA TRP A 295 22.31 -0.90 -14.29
C TRP A 295 21.79 0.35 -15.03
N GLU A 296 22.68 1.11 -15.65
CA GLU A 296 22.30 2.21 -16.53
C GLU A 296 21.53 1.69 -17.77
N ASP A 297 21.95 0.55 -18.37
CA ASP A 297 21.22 -0.11 -19.44
C ASP A 297 19.84 -0.58 -18.99
N PHE A 298 19.73 -1.17 -17.78
CA PHE A 298 18.44 -1.57 -17.22
C PHE A 298 17.50 -0.39 -17.00
N LEU A 299 18.01 0.70 -16.45
CA LEU A 299 17.22 1.92 -16.25
C LEU A 299 16.72 2.44 -17.61
N ASN A 300 17.59 2.53 -18.62
CA ASN A 300 17.22 3.02 -19.95
C ASN A 300 16.14 2.16 -20.61
N ARG A 301 16.26 0.84 -20.53
CA ARG A 301 15.25 -0.09 -21.07
C ARG A 301 13.93 -0.02 -20.31
N SER A 302 13.98 0.14 -18.98
CA SER A 302 12.79 0.34 -18.15
C SER A 302 12.08 1.65 -18.49
N CYS A 303 12.83 2.73 -18.72
CA CYS A 303 12.28 4.00 -19.18
C CYS A 303 11.63 3.88 -20.56
N ASP A 304 12.27 3.17 -21.52
CA ASP A 304 11.65 2.90 -22.84
C ASP A 304 10.36 2.10 -22.70
N THR A 305 10.37 1.04 -21.90
CA THR A 305 9.16 0.25 -21.65
C THR A 305 8.06 1.08 -21.00
N PHE A 306 8.40 1.96 -20.05
CA PHE A 306 7.46 2.89 -19.42
C PHE A 306 6.83 3.84 -20.44
N GLU A 307 7.62 4.47 -21.32
CA GLU A 307 7.11 5.35 -22.37
C GLU A 307 6.19 4.62 -23.37
N ARG A 308 6.55 3.38 -23.75
CA ARG A 308 5.71 2.54 -24.61
C ARG A 308 4.41 2.11 -23.91
N ALA A 309 4.47 1.80 -22.61
CA ALA A 309 3.29 1.49 -21.80
C ALA A 309 2.32 2.67 -21.72
N LEU A 310 2.85 3.91 -21.55
CA LEU A 310 2.03 5.13 -21.61
C LEU A 310 1.33 5.28 -22.97
N LYS A 311 2.08 5.15 -24.07
CA LYS A 311 1.52 5.23 -25.44
C LYS A 311 0.45 4.14 -25.67
N ALA A 312 0.68 2.93 -25.16
CA ALA A 312 -0.28 1.84 -25.22
C ALA A 312 -1.50 2.02 -24.29
N LYS A 313 -1.48 3.00 -23.39
CA LYS A 313 -2.50 3.24 -22.36
C LYS A 313 -2.68 2.05 -21.40
N VAL A 314 -1.59 1.44 -21.02
CA VAL A 314 -1.55 0.45 -19.93
C VAL A 314 -1.83 1.17 -18.61
N LYS A 315 -2.55 0.55 -17.70
CA LYS A 315 -2.72 1.08 -16.33
C LYS A 315 -1.37 1.08 -15.61
N ILE A 316 -0.99 2.20 -15.04
CA ILE A 316 0.25 2.35 -14.28
C ILE A 316 -0.08 2.72 -12.85
N ALA A 317 0.43 1.96 -11.89
CA ALA A 317 0.38 2.27 -10.47
C ALA A 317 1.77 2.65 -9.96
N PHE A 318 1.81 3.51 -8.94
CA PHE A 318 3.03 4.00 -8.34
C PHE A 318 3.62 2.96 -7.38
N GLY A 319 4.81 2.47 -7.68
CA GLY A 319 5.57 1.57 -6.81
C GLY A 319 7.06 1.86 -6.97
N THR A 320 7.79 1.94 -5.88
CA THR A 320 9.16 2.47 -5.85
C THR A 320 10.23 1.43 -5.59
N ASP A 321 9.85 0.30 -4.99
CA ASP A 321 10.77 -0.70 -4.45
C ASP A 321 11.68 -0.12 -3.34
N ALA A 322 11.13 0.84 -2.57
CA ALA A 322 11.78 1.34 -1.36
C ALA A 322 11.95 0.21 -0.35
N GLY A 323 13.14 0.12 0.24
CA GLY A 323 13.57 -1.02 1.05
C GLY A 323 14.60 -1.88 0.31
N ALA A 324 14.51 -2.08 -1.01
CA ALA A 324 15.64 -2.46 -1.84
C ALA A 324 16.58 -1.24 -2.10
N ALA A 325 16.01 -0.04 -2.30
CA ALA A 325 16.72 1.22 -2.07
C ALA A 325 16.71 1.56 -0.57
N ASP A 326 17.75 2.27 -0.09
CA ASP A 326 17.82 2.71 1.30
C ASP A 326 16.65 3.66 1.64
N TRP A 327 15.97 3.41 2.75
CA TRP A 327 14.88 4.24 3.27
C TRP A 327 15.29 5.67 3.65
N THR A 328 16.58 6.02 3.64
CA THR A 328 17.04 7.41 3.75
C THR A 328 16.85 8.19 2.45
N SER A 329 16.70 7.51 1.32
CA SER A 329 16.38 8.10 0.03
C SER A 329 14.87 8.31 -0.09
N ASN A 330 14.45 9.48 -0.60
CA ASN A 330 13.04 9.80 -0.71
C ASN A 330 12.39 9.12 -1.95
N PRO A 331 11.48 8.15 -1.77
CA PRO A 331 10.87 7.44 -2.89
C PRO A 331 9.97 8.33 -3.77
N ALA A 332 9.55 9.51 -3.27
CA ALA A 332 8.80 10.48 -4.05
C ALA A 332 9.60 11.07 -5.23
N GLN A 333 10.93 10.88 -5.28
CA GLN A 333 11.76 11.18 -6.45
C GLN A 333 11.30 10.44 -7.71
N GLN A 334 10.52 9.38 -7.58
CA GLN A 334 9.92 8.71 -8.74
C GLN A 334 8.92 9.60 -9.50
N PHE A 335 8.25 10.56 -8.85
CA PHE A 335 7.32 11.47 -9.54
C PHE A 335 7.98 12.28 -10.66
N PRO A 336 9.07 13.04 -10.41
CA PRO A 336 9.76 13.73 -11.50
C PRO A 336 10.33 12.78 -12.56
N MET A 337 10.74 11.57 -12.21
CA MET A 337 11.19 10.59 -13.19
C MET A 337 10.04 10.18 -14.12
N MET A 338 8.86 9.85 -13.60
CA MET A 338 7.68 9.49 -14.40
C MET A 338 7.28 10.65 -15.33
N VAL A 339 7.35 11.89 -14.84
CA VAL A 339 7.02 13.08 -15.65
C VAL A 339 8.07 13.32 -16.72
N SER A 340 9.36 13.16 -16.46
CA SER A 340 10.43 13.31 -17.47
C SER A 340 10.34 12.28 -18.59
N HIS A 341 9.66 11.15 -18.35
CA HIS A 341 9.40 10.10 -19.34
C HIS A 341 7.98 10.13 -19.91
N GLY A 342 7.33 11.31 -19.91
CA GLY A 342 6.14 11.58 -20.68
C GLY A 342 4.80 11.47 -19.97
N MET A 343 4.77 11.14 -18.68
CA MET A 343 3.56 11.21 -17.88
C MET A 343 3.24 12.67 -17.51
N THR A 344 2.00 13.08 -17.54
CA THR A 344 1.64 14.40 -17.02
C THR A 344 1.72 14.41 -15.48
N PRO A 345 1.97 15.58 -14.84
CA PRO A 345 1.97 15.66 -13.38
C PRO A 345 0.67 15.15 -12.72
N MET A 346 -0.48 15.37 -13.35
CA MET A 346 -1.77 14.86 -12.86
C MET A 346 -1.83 13.32 -12.93
N GLU A 347 -1.41 12.72 -14.04
CA GLU A 347 -1.36 11.26 -14.19
C GLU A 347 -0.38 10.64 -13.18
N ALA A 348 0.77 11.27 -12.94
CA ALA A 348 1.72 10.83 -11.92
C ALA A 348 1.10 10.84 -10.50
N ILE A 349 0.37 11.90 -10.15
CA ILE A 349 -0.39 11.95 -8.88
C ILE A 349 -1.47 10.87 -8.86
N GLN A 350 -2.22 10.68 -9.94
CA GLN A 350 -3.27 9.68 -10.02
C GLN A 350 -2.72 8.25 -9.94
N SER A 351 -1.51 8.00 -10.47
CA SER A 351 -0.84 6.70 -10.32
C SER A 351 -0.55 6.35 -8.86
N ALA A 352 -0.19 7.36 -8.03
CA ALA A 352 0.09 7.20 -6.60
C ALA A 352 -1.16 7.40 -5.70
N THR A 353 -2.33 7.52 -6.28
CA THR A 353 -3.58 7.72 -5.55
C THR A 353 -4.64 6.76 -6.07
N MET A 354 -5.45 7.17 -7.03
CA MET A 354 -6.62 6.41 -7.47
C MET A 354 -6.26 5.12 -8.22
N GLU A 355 -5.22 5.12 -9.08
CA GLU A 355 -4.82 3.91 -9.82
C GLU A 355 -4.22 2.85 -8.87
N SER A 356 -3.38 3.28 -7.93
CA SER A 356 -2.86 2.40 -6.87
C SER A 356 -3.99 1.88 -5.97
N ALA A 357 -4.98 2.71 -5.60
CA ALA A 357 -6.14 2.27 -4.83
C ALA A 357 -6.98 1.21 -5.59
N ARG A 358 -7.17 1.38 -6.91
CA ARG A 358 -7.84 0.39 -7.77
C ARG A 358 -7.09 -0.92 -7.83
N LEU A 359 -5.76 -0.87 -8.00
CA LEU A 359 -4.93 -2.07 -7.98
C LEU A 359 -5.10 -2.83 -6.66
N LEU A 360 -5.09 -2.10 -5.53
CA LEU A 360 -5.28 -2.70 -4.20
C LEU A 360 -6.73 -3.14 -3.92
N GLY A 361 -7.71 -2.80 -4.77
CA GLY A 361 -9.14 -3.06 -4.52
C GLY A 361 -9.72 -2.19 -3.40
N MET A 362 -9.13 -1.03 -3.16
CA MET A 362 -9.49 -0.11 -2.06
C MET A 362 -10.05 1.24 -2.55
N ASP A 363 -10.30 1.38 -3.84
CA ASP A 363 -10.75 2.62 -4.49
C ASP A 363 -12.07 3.18 -3.95
N LYS A 364 -12.89 2.35 -3.29
CA LYS A 364 -14.09 2.80 -2.57
C LYS A 364 -13.80 3.41 -1.19
N GLN A 365 -12.58 3.24 -0.68
CA GLN A 365 -12.19 3.69 0.67
C GLN A 365 -11.12 4.77 0.67
N ILE A 366 -10.14 4.71 -0.25
CA ILE A 366 -8.98 5.59 -0.34
C ILE A 366 -8.70 6.01 -1.79
N GLY A 367 -7.64 6.76 -2.01
CA GLY A 367 -7.14 7.17 -3.33
C GLY A 367 -7.80 8.42 -3.88
N SER A 368 -8.84 8.93 -3.23
CA SER A 368 -9.42 10.24 -3.56
C SER A 368 -9.99 10.92 -2.33
N ILE A 369 -10.11 12.24 -2.40
CA ILE A 369 -10.78 13.05 -1.38
C ILE A 369 -12.24 13.24 -1.80
N GLU A 370 -13.09 12.32 -1.32
CA GLU A 370 -14.52 12.27 -1.57
C GLU A 370 -15.29 11.97 -0.31
N VAL A 371 -16.53 12.48 -0.19
CA VAL A 371 -17.41 12.21 0.94
C VAL A 371 -17.62 10.70 1.13
N GLY A 372 -17.48 10.24 2.36
CA GLY A 372 -17.60 8.83 2.76
C GLY A 372 -16.30 8.03 2.74
N LYS A 373 -15.25 8.50 2.05
CA LYS A 373 -13.92 7.86 2.06
C LYS A 373 -13.14 8.17 3.34
N LEU A 374 -12.13 7.36 3.60
CA LEU A 374 -11.20 7.58 4.71
C LEU A 374 -10.47 8.92 4.52
N ALA A 375 -10.27 9.64 5.61
CA ALA A 375 -9.57 10.91 5.61
C ALA A 375 -8.06 10.68 5.67
N ASP A 376 -7.52 10.20 4.54
CA ASP A 376 -6.10 10.12 4.26
C ASP A 376 -5.76 11.32 3.37
N ILE A 377 -5.08 12.31 3.93
CA ILE A 377 -4.84 13.61 3.30
C ILE A 377 -3.38 14.00 3.48
N VAL A 378 -2.73 14.44 2.40
CA VAL A 378 -1.41 15.07 2.47
C VAL A 378 -1.47 16.49 1.92
N ALA A 379 -0.54 17.33 2.31
CA ALA A 379 -0.40 18.65 1.72
C ALA A 379 1.04 18.99 1.41
N VAL A 380 1.23 19.73 0.29
CA VAL A 380 2.51 20.26 -0.15
C VAL A 380 2.42 21.76 -0.35
N GLN A 381 3.54 22.46 -0.24
CA GLN A 381 3.60 23.88 -0.54
C GLN A 381 3.59 24.14 -2.06
N GLY A 382 2.75 25.06 -2.53
CA GLY A 382 2.68 25.46 -3.93
C GLY A 382 1.86 24.52 -4.81
N ASP A 383 2.16 24.49 -6.11
CA ASP A 383 1.40 23.75 -7.12
C ASP A 383 2.21 22.56 -7.68
N PRO A 384 1.89 21.30 -7.29
CA PRO A 384 2.58 20.12 -7.80
C PRO A 384 2.26 19.79 -9.27
N LEU A 385 1.27 20.46 -9.89
CA LEU A 385 1.03 20.31 -11.32
C LEU A 385 1.97 21.19 -12.16
N ALA A 386 2.47 22.28 -11.59
CA ALA A 386 3.49 23.11 -12.21
C ALA A 386 4.90 22.57 -11.95
N ASP A 387 5.12 21.95 -10.78
CA ASP A 387 6.39 21.40 -10.35
C ASP A 387 6.14 20.18 -9.48
N VAL A 388 6.21 19.00 -10.09
CA VAL A 388 5.87 17.73 -9.44
C VAL A 388 6.87 17.35 -8.33
N SER A 389 8.09 17.90 -8.33
CA SER A 389 9.09 17.67 -7.27
C SER A 389 8.64 18.19 -5.90
N ARG A 390 7.61 19.02 -5.82
CA ARG A 390 6.99 19.45 -4.56
C ARG A 390 6.44 18.29 -3.75
N LEU A 391 6.12 17.18 -4.40
CA LEU A 391 5.70 15.94 -3.73
C LEU A 391 6.82 15.27 -2.91
N GLU A 392 8.07 15.66 -3.14
CA GLU A 392 9.21 15.23 -2.31
C GLU A 392 9.22 15.94 -0.93
N HIS A 393 8.42 17.00 -0.75
CA HIS A 393 8.41 17.88 0.42
C HIS A 393 7.01 18.00 1.03
N VAL A 394 6.49 16.89 1.56
CA VAL A 394 5.19 16.84 2.23
C VAL A 394 5.27 17.59 3.56
N MET A 395 4.39 18.57 3.75
CA MET A 395 4.34 19.41 4.95
C MET A 395 3.27 18.98 5.97
N PHE A 396 2.29 18.20 5.54
CA PHE A 396 1.20 17.74 6.37
C PHE A 396 0.76 16.33 5.95
N VAL A 397 0.50 15.49 6.93
CA VAL A 397 -0.03 14.14 6.74
C VAL A 397 -1.17 13.90 7.72
N MET A 398 -2.29 13.43 7.20
CA MET A 398 -3.39 12.87 7.97
C MET A 398 -3.66 11.44 7.48
N LYS A 399 -3.79 10.51 8.39
CA LYS A 399 -4.16 9.12 8.11
C LYS A 399 -5.34 8.72 9.00
N ASP A 400 -6.36 8.10 8.40
CA ASP A 400 -7.58 7.69 9.12
C ASP A 400 -8.17 8.84 9.99
N GLY A 401 -8.17 10.08 9.45
CA GLY A 401 -8.66 11.27 10.13
C GLY A 401 -7.77 11.82 11.24
N GLN A 402 -6.62 11.20 11.51
CA GLN A 402 -5.68 11.64 12.54
C GLN A 402 -4.46 12.33 11.89
N PRO A 403 -4.22 13.60 12.19
CA PRO A 403 -2.99 14.27 11.80
C PRO A 403 -1.78 13.63 12.46
N ILE A 404 -0.73 13.41 11.69
CA ILE A 404 0.51 12.82 12.17
C ILE A 404 1.47 13.92 12.61
N ASP A 405 1.89 13.86 13.86
CA ASP A 405 2.90 14.76 14.41
C ASP A 405 4.29 14.12 14.32
N PHE A 406 5.20 14.78 13.61
CA PHE A 406 6.60 14.35 13.44
C PHE A 406 7.59 15.12 14.32
N SER A 407 7.12 16.07 15.17
CA SER A 407 7.99 16.97 15.93
C SER A 407 8.77 16.28 17.07
N HIS A 408 8.29 15.14 17.52
CA HIS A 408 8.85 14.40 18.66
C HIS A 408 9.42 13.03 18.32
N ARG A 409 9.72 12.76 17.02
CA ARG A 409 10.14 11.42 16.57
C ARG A 409 11.24 11.47 15.54
#